data_299c4a9feb6e427ed88f4c42e2794b90
#
_entry.id   299c4a9feb6e427ed88f4c42e2794b90
#
_cell.length_a   1.000
_cell.length_b   1.000
_cell.length_c   1.000
_cell.angle_alpha   90.00
_cell.angle_beta   90.00
_cell.angle_gamma   90.00
#
_symmetry.space_group_name_H-M   'P 1'
#
loop_
_entity.id
_entity.type
_entity.pdbx_description
1 polymer ?
#
loop_
_entity_poly.entity_id
_entity_poly.type
_entity_poly.pdbx_seq_one_letter_code
_entity_poly.pdbx_strand_id
1 'polypeptide(L)'
;MPRQHTYDLVIAANRLPVDRVVGPDGSSEWHRSPGGLVTAMESVMRGREGAWVGWAGEAGEAPAPFAEAGMWLHPVPLSEDELQTYYEGFSNDTLWPIYHDVIVPAHFHREWWQDYQRVNERFAEAVCEVAAPGARVWIHDYQLQLVPALVRRRRPDLRIGWFNHIPVSYTH
;
A
#
# COMPACT_ATOMS: atom_id res chain seq x y z
N MET A 1 12.03 25.33 -7.45
CA MET A 1 11.66 24.12 -6.72
C MET A 1 10.45 23.52 -7.41
N PRO A 2 10.43 22.22 -7.77
CA PRO A 2 9.24 21.60 -8.31
C PRO A 2 8.11 21.75 -7.27
N ARG A 3 6.90 22.08 -7.70
CA ARG A 3 5.73 22.13 -6.82
C ARG A 3 5.51 20.72 -6.27
N GLN A 4 5.64 20.57 -4.98
CA GLN A 4 5.28 19.33 -4.30
C GLN A 4 3.76 19.17 -4.50
N HIS A 5 3.35 18.23 -5.33
CA HIS A 5 1.94 17.91 -5.52
C HIS A 5 1.45 17.23 -4.26
N THR A 6 0.58 17.88 -3.49
CA THR A 6 -0.05 17.33 -2.31
C THR A 6 -1.55 17.18 -2.51
N TYR A 7 -2.14 16.17 -1.90
CA TYR A 7 -3.50 15.72 -2.16
C TYR A 7 -4.33 15.65 -0.87
N ASP A 8 -5.61 16.04 -0.98
CA ASP A 8 -6.56 16.04 0.15
C ASP A 8 -7.06 14.64 0.52
N LEU A 9 -6.92 13.68 -0.40
CA LEU A 9 -7.22 12.28 -0.18
C LEU A 9 -6.02 11.42 -0.58
N VAL A 10 -5.53 10.62 0.36
CA VAL A 10 -4.44 9.66 0.14
C VAL A 10 -4.93 8.27 0.50
N ILE A 11 -4.81 7.34 -0.43
CA ILE A 11 -4.99 5.91 -0.20
C ILE A 11 -3.61 5.27 -0.04
N ALA A 12 -3.43 4.43 0.96
CA ALA A 12 -2.25 3.59 1.12
C ALA A 12 -2.67 2.13 1.15
N ALA A 13 -2.18 1.34 0.23
CA ALA A 13 -2.41 -0.10 0.15
C ALA A 13 -1.12 -0.80 -0.26
N ASN A 14 -1.00 -2.11 0.02
CA ASN A 14 0.23 -2.85 -0.30
C ASN A 14 0.61 -2.74 -1.79
N ARG A 15 -0.39 -2.76 -2.69
CA ARG A 15 -0.19 -2.64 -4.15
C ARG A 15 -0.73 -1.32 -4.69
N LEU A 16 -0.10 -0.81 -5.75
CA LEU A 16 -0.71 0.18 -6.62
C LEU A 16 -1.97 -0.40 -7.31
N PRO A 17 -2.91 0.46 -7.74
CA PRO A 17 -4.13 0.03 -8.44
C PRO A 17 -3.87 -0.30 -9.93
N VAL A 18 -2.62 -0.38 -10.32
CA VAL A 18 -2.18 -0.67 -11.69
C VAL A 18 -1.06 -1.70 -11.71
N ASP A 19 -1.02 -2.50 -12.76
CA ASP A 19 0.04 -3.46 -13.05
C ASP A 19 0.79 -3.04 -14.32
N ARG A 20 2.11 -3.25 -14.32
CA ARG A 20 2.94 -3.01 -15.49
C ARG A 20 2.83 -4.19 -16.45
N VAL A 21 2.47 -3.93 -17.69
CA VAL A 21 2.41 -4.94 -18.75
C VAL A 21 3.49 -4.63 -19.77
N VAL A 22 4.34 -5.61 -20.05
CA VAL A 22 5.39 -5.49 -21.06
C VAL A 22 4.90 -6.11 -22.36
N GLY A 23 4.83 -5.31 -23.42
CA GLY A 23 4.45 -5.73 -24.75
C GLY A 23 5.53 -6.57 -25.45
N PRO A 24 5.19 -7.28 -26.54
CA PRO A 24 6.14 -8.08 -27.31
C PRO A 24 7.30 -7.27 -27.93
N ASP A 25 7.09 -5.97 -28.10
CA ASP A 25 8.06 -5.01 -28.64
C ASP A 25 8.96 -4.38 -27.56
N GLY A 26 8.81 -4.79 -26.29
CA GLY A 26 9.53 -4.25 -25.15
C GLY A 26 8.95 -2.94 -24.61
N SER A 27 7.88 -2.43 -25.19
CA SER A 27 7.12 -1.31 -24.58
C SER A 27 6.50 -1.73 -23.26
N SER A 28 6.35 -0.79 -22.34
CA SER A 28 5.63 -1.08 -21.09
C SER A 28 4.53 -0.06 -20.85
N GLU A 29 3.35 -0.57 -20.51
CA GLU A 29 2.18 0.22 -20.22
C GLU A 29 1.62 -0.15 -18.86
N TRP A 30 0.94 0.82 -18.21
CA TRP A 30 0.26 0.58 -16.96
C TRP A 30 -1.19 0.21 -17.25
N HIS A 31 -1.61 -0.93 -16.75
CA HIS A 31 -2.99 -1.41 -16.87
C HIS A 31 -3.62 -1.48 -15.48
N ARG A 32 -4.91 -1.19 -15.41
CA ARG A 32 -5.66 -1.32 -14.16
C ARG A 32 -5.56 -2.73 -13.60
N SER A 33 -5.17 -2.84 -12.32
CA SER A 33 -5.16 -4.13 -11.62
C SER A 33 -6.58 -4.64 -11.38
N PRO A 34 -6.86 -5.91 -11.63
CA PRO A 34 -8.10 -6.52 -11.21
C PRO A 34 -8.12 -6.67 -9.68
N GLY A 35 -9.18 -6.21 -9.02
CA GLY A 35 -9.30 -6.40 -7.57
C GLY A 35 -10.48 -5.65 -6.95
N GLY A 36 -11.02 -6.23 -5.88
CA GLY A 36 -12.17 -5.67 -5.15
C GLY A 36 -11.86 -4.30 -4.54
N LEU A 37 -10.68 -4.14 -3.95
CA LEU A 37 -10.23 -2.87 -3.37
C LEU A 37 -10.14 -1.77 -4.45
N VAL A 38 -9.50 -2.06 -5.59
CA VAL A 38 -9.35 -1.10 -6.70
C VAL A 38 -10.73 -0.68 -7.21
N THR A 39 -11.65 -1.63 -7.38
CA THR A 39 -13.02 -1.34 -7.83
C THR A 39 -13.80 -0.50 -6.81
N ALA A 40 -13.69 -0.82 -5.54
CA ALA A 40 -14.37 -0.08 -4.47
C ALA A 40 -13.83 1.36 -4.35
N MET A 41 -12.52 1.52 -4.43
CA MET A 41 -11.86 2.83 -4.29
C MET A 41 -12.07 3.74 -5.51
N GLU A 42 -12.28 3.18 -6.69
CA GLU A 42 -12.61 3.98 -7.88
C GLU A 42 -13.81 4.92 -7.66
N SER A 43 -14.86 4.43 -7.01
CA SER A 43 -16.04 5.25 -6.73
C SER A 43 -15.72 6.40 -5.78
N VAL A 44 -14.79 6.21 -4.85
CA VAL A 44 -14.35 7.22 -3.90
C VAL A 44 -13.41 8.25 -4.55
N MET A 45 -12.56 7.80 -5.47
CA MET A 45 -11.58 8.62 -6.18
C MET A 45 -12.17 9.37 -7.39
N ARG A 46 -13.31 8.88 -7.92
CA ARG A 46 -13.94 9.47 -9.10
C ARG A 46 -14.33 10.93 -8.86
N GLY A 47 -13.76 11.82 -9.67
CA GLY A 47 -14.00 13.27 -9.58
C GLY A 47 -13.27 13.97 -8.44
N ARG A 48 -12.26 13.32 -7.84
CA ARG A 48 -11.39 13.90 -6.82
C ARG A 48 -9.93 13.77 -7.24
N GLU A 49 -9.16 14.81 -7.00
CA GLU A 49 -7.71 14.73 -7.08
C GLU A 49 -7.20 14.01 -5.82
N GLY A 50 -6.60 12.86 -6.00
CA GLY A 50 -6.09 12.04 -4.90
C GLY A 50 -4.80 11.31 -5.26
N ALA A 51 -4.10 10.84 -4.23
CA ALA A 51 -2.91 10.04 -4.39
C ALA A 51 -3.13 8.61 -3.90
N TRP A 52 -2.43 7.66 -4.53
CA TRP A 52 -2.35 6.28 -4.09
C TRP A 52 -0.89 5.90 -3.87
N VAL A 53 -0.57 5.51 -2.65
CA VAL A 53 0.75 5.02 -2.24
C VAL A 53 0.71 3.50 -2.22
N GLY A 54 1.63 2.85 -2.92
CA GLY A 54 1.65 1.39 -3.00
C GLY A 54 2.89 0.84 -3.71
N TRP A 55 3.14 -0.45 -3.56
CA TRP A 55 4.18 -1.15 -4.30
C TRP A 55 3.74 -1.40 -5.76
N ALA A 56 4.66 -1.21 -6.70
CA ALA A 56 4.38 -1.34 -8.14
C ALA A 56 4.27 -2.80 -8.64
N GLY A 57 4.65 -3.78 -7.80
CA GLY A 57 4.54 -5.20 -8.12
C GLY A 57 5.82 -5.86 -8.62
N GLU A 58 6.87 -5.09 -8.83
CA GLU A 58 8.21 -5.58 -9.21
C GLU A 58 9.21 -5.27 -8.09
N ALA A 59 10.10 -6.20 -7.80
CA ALA A 59 11.15 -5.99 -6.81
C ALA A 59 12.23 -5.03 -7.33
N GLY A 60 12.91 -4.34 -6.42
CA GLY A 60 14.00 -3.44 -6.73
C GLY A 60 13.59 -1.97 -6.74
N GLU A 61 14.15 -1.20 -7.67
CA GLU A 61 13.87 0.24 -7.76
C GLU A 61 12.43 0.50 -8.19
N ALA A 62 11.76 1.39 -7.45
CA ALA A 62 10.44 1.83 -7.84
C ALA A 62 10.51 2.83 -9.00
N PRO A 63 9.54 2.83 -9.92
CA PRO A 63 9.39 3.90 -10.89
C PRO A 63 9.17 5.25 -10.17
N ALA A 64 9.54 6.34 -10.83
CA ALA A 64 9.22 7.67 -10.33
C ALA A 64 7.69 7.83 -10.20
N PRO A 65 7.20 8.61 -9.24
CA PRO A 65 5.77 8.89 -9.12
C PRO A 65 5.17 9.48 -10.41
N PHE A 66 3.96 9.05 -10.76
CA PHE A 66 3.32 9.40 -12.03
C PHE A 66 1.80 9.53 -11.88
N ALA A 67 1.18 10.18 -12.87
CA ALA A 67 -0.28 10.26 -12.95
C ALA A 67 -0.83 9.17 -13.87
N GLU A 68 -1.83 8.43 -13.40
CA GLU A 68 -2.52 7.39 -14.17
C GLU A 68 -4.00 7.34 -13.76
N ALA A 69 -4.89 7.19 -14.73
CA ALA A 69 -6.34 7.09 -14.53
C ALA A 69 -6.94 8.19 -13.61
N GLY A 70 -6.40 9.41 -13.68
CA GLY A 70 -6.86 10.54 -12.86
C GLY A 70 -6.39 10.54 -11.41
N MET A 71 -5.46 9.68 -11.05
CA MET A 71 -4.83 9.59 -9.73
C MET A 71 -3.33 9.85 -9.83
N TRP A 72 -2.76 10.37 -8.74
CA TRP A 72 -1.32 10.41 -8.56
C TRP A 72 -0.87 9.11 -7.89
N LEU A 73 -0.01 8.36 -8.55
CA LEU A 73 0.54 7.11 -8.04
C LEU A 73 1.94 7.36 -7.47
N HIS A 74 2.15 6.95 -6.22
CA HIS A 74 3.42 7.06 -5.53
C HIS A 74 3.95 5.65 -5.22
N PRO A 75 4.82 5.11 -6.08
CA PRO A 75 5.37 3.77 -5.90
C PRO A 75 6.32 3.70 -4.71
N VAL A 76 6.16 2.66 -3.88
CA VAL A 76 7.06 2.34 -2.77
C VAL A 76 7.94 1.15 -3.19
N PRO A 77 9.28 1.27 -3.15
CA PRO A 77 10.17 0.17 -3.52
C PRO A 77 10.15 -0.95 -2.48
N LEU A 78 10.22 -2.19 -2.96
CA LEU A 78 10.49 -3.39 -2.16
C LEU A 78 11.65 -4.15 -2.79
N SER A 79 12.65 -4.54 -2.00
CA SER A 79 13.71 -5.43 -2.47
C SER A 79 13.22 -6.87 -2.59
N GLU A 80 13.98 -7.74 -3.27
CA GLU A 80 13.74 -9.19 -3.33
C GLU A 80 13.65 -9.79 -1.92
N ASP A 81 14.56 -9.40 -1.02
CA ASP A 81 14.57 -9.89 0.36
C ASP A 81 13.32 -9.42 1.13
N GLU A 82 12.89 -8.18 0.93
CA GLU A 82 11.67 -7.64 1.55
C GLU A 82 10.40 -8.33 1.03
N LEU A 83 10.37 -8.78 -0.22
CA LEU A 83 9.27 -9.61 -0.71
C LEU A 83 9.18 -10.91 0.08
N GLN A 84 10.31 -11.56 0.36
CA GLN A 84 10.35 -12.82 1.11
C GLN A 84 10.04 -12.61 2.60
N THR A 85 10.56 -11.55 3.21
CA THR A 85 10.47 -11.35 4.67
C THR A 85 9.25 -10.55 5.10
N TYR A 86 8.96 -9.44 4.41
CA TYR A 86 7.82 -8.58 4.74
C TYR A 86 6.52 -9.12 4.16
N TYR A 87 6.48 -9.46 2.86
CA TYR A 87 5.24 -9.83 2.19
C TYR A 87 4.88 -11.31 2.42
N GLU A 88 5.72 -12.25 1.94
CA GLU A 88 5.46 -13.68 2.10
C GLU A 88 5.59 -14.11 3.56
N GLY A 89 6.63 -13.65 4.26
CA GLY A 89 6.91 -13.98 5.65
C GLY A 89 5.93 -13.33 6.61
N PHE A 90 6.22 -12.11 7.09
CA PHE A 90 5.47 -11.53 8.19
C PHE A 90 4.00 -11.26 7.83
N SER A 91 3.71 -10.79 6.64
CA SER A 91 2.32 -10.51 6.25
C SER A 91 1.52 -11.80 6.03
N ASN A 92 2.01 -12.72 5.18
CA ASN A 92 1.20 -13.86 4.75
C ASN A 92 1.38 -15.11 5.63
N ASP A 93 2.57 -15.34 6.18
CA ASP A 93 2.87 -16.54 7.00
C ASP A 93 2.71 -16.31 8.51
N THR A 94 2.74 -15.04 8.96
CA THR A 94 2.49 -14.68 10.36
C THR A 94 1.10 -14.07 10.56
N LEU A 95 0.82 -12.90 9.93
CA LEU A 95 -0.40 -12.14 10.23
C LEU A 95 -1.64 -12.74 9.58
N TRP A 96 -1.57 -13.18 8.34
CA TRP A 96 -2.71 -13.71 7.61
C TRP A 96 -3.37 -14.91 8.30
N PRO A 97 -2.64 -15.95 8.77
CA PRO A 97 -3.23 -17.06 9.51
C PRO A 97 -3.93 -16.60 10.80
N ILE A 98 -3.36 -15.63 11.52
CA ILE A 98 -3.93 -15.12 12.77
C ILE A 98 -5.26 -14.40 12.48
N TYR A 99 -5.34 -13.57 11.46
CA TYR A 99 -6.55 -12.81 11.13
C TYR A 99 -7.66 -13.67 10.52
N HIS A 100 -7.31 -14.80 9.92
CA HIS A 100 -8.30 -15.66 9.23
C HIS A 100 -8.69 -16.90 10.04
N ASP A 101 -8.21 -17.03 11.28
CA ASP A 101 -8.49 -18.19 12.16
C ASP A 101 -8.26 -19.54 11.45
N VAL A 102 -7.19 -19.61 10.66
CA VAL A 102 -6.84 -20.83 9.93
C VAL A 102 -6.08 -21.80 10.82
N ILE A 103 -6.32 -23.13 10.61
CA ILE A 103 -5.68 -24.22 11.33
C ILE A 103 -4.18 -24.40 10.95
N VAL A 104 -3.60 -23.41 10.31
CA VAL A 104 -2.17 -23.38 9.94
C VAL A 104 -1.42 -22.60 11.01
N PRO A 105 -0.33 -23.16 11.59
CA PRO A 105 0.47 -22.43 12.56
C PRO A 105 1.05 -21.15 11.96
N ALA A 106 0.91 -20.04 12.67
CA ALA A 106 1.61 -18.82 12.31
C ALA A 106 3.11 -18.94 12.62
N HIS A 107 3.96 -18.56 11.69
CA HIS A 107 5.41 -18.58 11.88
C HIS A 107 5.91 -17.20 12.31
N PHE A 108 6.84 -17.17 13.27
CA PHE A 108 7.37 -15.95 13.83
C PHE A 108 8.88 -15.91 13.67
N HIS A 109 9.35 -14.97 12.84
CA HIS A 109 10.78 -14.72 12.66
C HIS A 109 11.08 -13.26 12.97
N ARG A 110 12.12 -13.02 13.79
CA ARG A 110 12.49 -11.66 14.20
C ARG A 110 12.90 -10.78 13.03
N GLU A 111 13.55 -11.36 12.05
CA GLU A 111 13.99 -10.66 10.83
C GLU A 111 12.78 -10.18 10.01
N TRP A 112 11.75 -11.02 9.87
CA TRP A 112 10.51 -10.64 9.19
C TRP A 112 9.83 -9.45 9.84
N TRP A 113 9.80 -9.41 11.16
CA TRP A 113 9.27 -8.27 11.91
C TRP A 113 10.07 -7.00 11.68
N GLN A 114 11.40 -7.08 11.63
CA GLN A 114 12.26 -5.94 11.37
C GLN A 114 12.03 -5.36 9.96
N ASP A 115 11.88 -6.21 8.96
CA ASP A 115 11.59 -5.78 7.60
C ASP A 115 10.18 -5.21 7.48
N TYR A 116 9.21 -5.82 8.14
CA TYR A 116 7.86 -5.30 8.23
C TYR A 116 7.83 -3.88 8.82
N GLN A 117 8.62 -3.62 9.86
CA GLN A 117 8.77 -2.28 10.41
C GLN A 117 9.39 -1.30 9.39
N ARG A 118 10.50 -1.69 8.73
CA ARG A 118 11.19 -0.84 7.74
C ARG A 118 10.29 -0.48 6.54
N VAL A 119 9.57 -1.45 6.02
CA VAL A 119 8.64 -1.23 4.92
C VAL A 119 7.50 -0.30 5.35
N ASN A 120 6.90 -0.53 6.51
CA ASN A 120 5.84 0.35 7.03
C ASN A 120 6.34 1.78 7.27
N GLU A 121 7.60 1.99 7.73
CA GLU A 121 8.22 3.32 7.82
C GLU A 121 8.28 4.01 6.45
N ARG A 122 8.72 3.30 5.42
CA ARG A 122 8.81 3.81 4.04
C ARG A 122 7.44 4.19 3.47
N PHE A 123 6.40 3.37 3.73
CA PHE A 123 5.03 3.72 3.38
C PHE A 123 4.53 4.97 4.11
N ALA A 124 4.84 5.10 5.41
CA ALA A 124 4.47 6.27 6.18
C ALA A 124 5.15 7.55 5.70
N GLU A 125 6.41 7.47 5.27
CA GLU A 125 7.14 8.58 4.66
C GLU A 125 6.48 9.01 3.35
N ALA A 126 6.21 8.07 2.45
CA ALA A 126 5.53 8.33 1.18
C ALA A 126 4.14 8.96 1.38
N VAL A 127 3.35 8.47 2.34
CA VAL A 127 2.06 9.07 2.70
C VAL A 127 2.23 10.51 3.17
N CYS A 128 3.20 10.78 4.04
CA CYS A 128 3.45 12.12 4.56
C CYS A 128 3.91 13.10 3.48
N GLU A 129 4.63 12.61 2.46
CA GLU A 129 5.11 13.40 1.34
C GLU A 129 3.98 13.89 0.44
N VAL A 130 3.00 13.02 0.14
CA VAL A 130 1.92 13.34 -0.80
C VAL A 130 0.69 13.96 -0.14
N ALA A 131 0.56 13.89 1.19
CA ALA A 131 -0.61 14.39 1.90
C ALA A 131 -0.58 15.91 2.08
N ALA A 132 -1.63 16.59 1.62
CA ALA A 132 -1.86 18.01 1.91
C ALA A 132 -2.11 18.25 3.41
N PRO A 133 -1.95 19.48 3.92
CA PRO A 133 -2.32 19.79 5.30
C PRO A 133 -3.78 19.44 5.61
N GLY A 134 -4.02 18.67 6.67
CA GLY A 134 -5.35 18.23 7.07
C GLY A 134 -5.99 17.16 6.19
N ALA A 135 -5.25 16.56 5.27
CA ALA A 135 -5.72 15.54 4.35
C ALA A 135 -6.31 14.32 5.05
N ARG A 136 -7.16 13.60 4.32
CA ARG A 136 -7.67 12.29 4.72
C ARG A 136 -6.75 11.20 4.18
N VAL A 137 -6.28 10.34 5.06
CA VAL A 137 -5.44 9.19 4.72
C VAL A 137 -6.22 7.92 5.04
N TRP A 138 -6.40 7.06 4.05
CA TRP A 138 -7.09 5.79 4.20
C TRP A 138 -6.13 4.64 3.92
N ILE A 139 -5.77 3.92 4.97
CA ILE A 139 -4.77 2.86 4.96
C ILE A 139 -5.49 1.52 4.95
N HIS A 140 -5.05 0.59 4.12
CA HIS A 140 -5.69 -0.70 3.89
C HIS A 140 -4.80 -1.86 4.28
N ASP A 141 -5.43 -2.85 4.92
CA ASP A 141 -4.95 -4.20 5.20
C ASP A 141 -3.82 -4.35 6.21
N TYR A 142 -3.61 -5.60 6.59
CA TYR A 142 -2.67 -6.03 7.63
C TYR A 142 -1.20 -5.83 7.24
N GLN A 143 -0.88 -5.67 5.97
CA GLN A 143 0.47 -5.35 5.53
C GLN A 143 0.94 -3.98 6.06
N LEU A 144 0.01 -3.06 6.30
CA LEU A 144 0.31 -1.66 6.63
C LEU A 144 -0.20 -1.24 8.03
N GLN A 145 -0.38 -2.16 8.96
CA GLN A 145 -1.00 -1.83 10.26
C GLN A 145 -0.15 -0.95 11.18
N LEU A 146 1.15 -0.74 10.91
CA LEU A 146 1.97 0.21 11.66
C LEU A 146 1.91 1.62 11.07
N VAL A 147 1.56 1.76 9.79
CA VAL A 147 1.52 3.04 9.08
C VAL A 147 0.66 4.09 9.78
N PRO A 148 -0.54 3.78 10.31
CA PRO A 148 -1.37 4.78 11.01
C PRO A 148 -0.64 5.47 12.17
N ALA A 149 0.04 4.71 13.02
CA ALA A 149 0.77 5.25 14.16
C ALA A 149 2.02 6.03 13.72
N LEU A 150 2.71 5.56 12.68
CA LEU A 150 3.88 6.19 12.10
C LEU A 150 3.53 7.56 11.47
N VAL A 151 2.45 7.60 10.69
CA VAL A 151 1.92 8.84 10.09
C VAL A 151 1.45 9.81 11.19
N ARG A 152 0.71 9.32 12.20
CA ARG A 152 0.22 10.17 13.30
C ARG A 152 1.35 10.90 14.03
N ARG A 153 2.48 10.24 14.25
CA ARG A 153 3.66 10.84 14.90
C ARG A 153 4.29 11.95 14.05
N ARG A 154 4.31 11.80 12.72
CA ARG A 154 4.92 12.76 11.79
C ARG A 154 3.98 13.91 11.41
N ARG A 155 2.72 13.59 11.23
CA ARG A 155 1.68 14.48 10.71
C ARG A 155 0.41 14.39 11.58
N PRO A 156 0.42 15.05 12.75
CA PRO A 156 -0.74 15.06 13.68
C PRO A 156 -1.98 15.75 13.12
N ASP A 157 -1.81 16.58 12.08
CA ASP A 157 -2.86 17.28 11.36
C ASP A 157 -3.74 16.37 10.48
N LEU A 158 -3.23 15.20 10.07
CA LEU A 158 -3.93 14.32 9.13
C LEU A 158 -5.09 13.55 9.79
N ARG A 159 -6.13 13.28 9.00
CA ARG A 159 -7.27 12.44 9.38
C ARG A 159 -7.02 11.03 8.88
N ILE A 160 -6.72 10.09 9.77
CA ILE A 160 -6.28 8.75 9.44
C ILE A 160 -7.39 7.75 9.72
N GLY A 161 -7.73 6.93 8.73
CA GLY A 161 -8.54 5.73 8.84
C GLY A 161 -7.72 4.51 8.43
N TRP A 162 -7.93 3.39 9.11
CA TRP A 162 -7.38 2.09 8.73
C TRP A 162 -8.49 1.07 8.60
N PHE A 163 -8.45 0.24 7.57
CA PHE A 163 -9.41 -0.82 7.33
C PHE A 163 -8.69 -2.12 6.97
N ASN A 164 -9.03 -3.19 7.67
CA ASN A 164 -8.51 -4.52 7.42
C ASN A 164 -9.56 -5.35 6.68
N HIS A 165 -9.26 -5.77 5.45
CA HIS A 165 -10.13 -6.59 4.61
C HIS A 165 -9.98 -8.07 4.98
N ILE A 166 -10.66 -8.51 6.03
CA ILE A 166 -10.68 -9.91 6.44
C ILE A 166 -11.92 -10.58 5.85
N PRO A 167 -11.78 -11.64 5.03
CA PRO A 167 -12.92 -12.41 4.58
C PRO A 167 -13.61 -13.04 5.78
N VAL A 168 -14.90 -12.80 5.93
CA VAL A 168 -15.70 -13.52 6.93
C VAL A 168 -16.01 -14.89 6.34
N SER A 169 -15.31 -15.93 6.79
CA SER A 169 -15.68 -17.29 6.48
C SER A 169 -16.89 -17.65 7.37
N TYR A 170 -18.08 -17.66 6.80
CA TYR A 170 -19.21 -18.28 7.46
C TYR A 170 -19.04 -19.79 7.40
N THR A 171 -18.47 -20.38 8.43
CA THR A 171 -18.62 -21.82 8.69
C THR A 171 -20.01 -22.02 9.25
N HIS A 172 -20.90 -22.50 8.40
CA HIS A 172 -22.16 -23.11 8.84
C HIS A 172 -21.95 -24.56 9.16
#